data_05236f1f71a2866acfbd9fc7ed26a47f
#
_entry.id   05236f1f71a2866acfbd9fc7ed26a47f
#
_cell.length_a   1.000
_cell.length_b   1.000
_cell.length_c   1.000
_cell.angle_alpha   90.00
_cell.angle_beta   90.00
_cell.angle_gamma   90.00
#
_symmetry.space_group_name_H-M   'P 1'
#
loop_
_entity.id
_entity.type
_entity.pdbx_description
1 polymer ?
#
loop_
_entity_poly.entity_id
_entity_poly.type
_entity_poly.pdbx_seq_one_letter_code
_entity_poly.pdbx_strand_id
1 'polypeptide(L)'
;MKTLSIVVPVYNTQAYLHRCLDSVLLEELADELEVIAVNDGSTDGSLPILRAYQERYPDMFVLIDKENGGHGSAVNAGLQRASGRYFRVLDSDDWFDSPGFLRTMARLSACREDLIVTPYSQEYTWNGTEIRHDYAYLEHDRVYTMEEIGWSEGMDYFCLASSAWRTQLLRDCGLKLPEKCSYVDMEYNLRPIPFVKSFRFLNIPVYRYFLGRPEQSMDPARMRRQTPMHQKVLCRLIDCYAETSDRLQPGTRRYMLLMIYYMLYTHCNLLCIESQNRRRAFREIRALDDWIRDRSPEVYALGGRIPCLRISRRLGYRNVLLLDRRAARLLVQLHSRKGAKAMP
;
A
#
# COMPACT_ATOMS: atom_id res chain seq x y z
N MET A 1 27.10 4.94 -6.87
CA MET A 1 25.86 4.15 -6.60
C MET A 1 24.85 5.13 -6.02
N LYS A 2 23.69 5.25 -6.62
CA LYS A 2 22.62 6.16 -6.16
C LYS A 2 22.15 5.79 -4.74
N THR A 3 21.73 6.77 -3.98
CA THR A 3 21.15 6.56 -2.63
C THR A 3 19.71 6.08 -2.72
N LEU A 4 18.93 6.67 -3.65
CA LEU A 4 17.49 6.36 -3.82
C LEU A 4 17.13 6.17 -5.29
N SER A 5 16.35 5.13 -5.58
CA SER A 5 15.60 4.96 -6.81
C SER A 5 14.12 5.25 -6.53
N ILE A 6 13.55 6.25 -7.20
CA ILE A 6 12.11 6.50 -7.19
C ILE A 6 11.52 5.91 -8.46
N VAL A 7 10.58 4.97 -8.32
CA VAL A 7 9.82 4.44 -9.45
C VAL A 7 8.50 5.16 -9.55
N VAL A 8 8.21 5.70 -10.74
CA VAL A 8 6.97 6.40 -11.06
C VAL A 8 6.18 5.57 -12.08
N PRO A 9 5.18 4.78 -11.65
CA PRO A 9 4.25 4.10 -12.55
C PRO A 9 3.35 5.12 -13.27
N VAL A 10 3.33 5.13 -14.60
CA VAL A 10 2.59 6.11 -15.40
C VAL A 10 1.61 5.43 -16.33
N TYR A 11 0.32 5.71 -16.17
CA TYR A 11 -0.73 5.31 -17.09
C TYR A 11 -1.83 6.36 -17.17
N ASN A 12 -1.89 7.10 -18.29
CA ASN A 12 -2.90 8.15 -18.56
C ASN A 12 -3.00 9.18 -17.43
N THR A 13 -1.86 9.80 -17.08
CA THR A 13 -1.75 10.81 -16.01
C THR A 13 -1.11 12.12 -16.47
N GLN A 14 -1.20 12.46 -17.76
CA GLN A 14 -0.58 13.66 -18.34
C GLN A 14 -0.85 14.96 -17.56
N ALA A 15 -2.05 15.06 -16.93
CA ALA A 15 -2.46 16.27 -16.20
C ALA A 15 -1.69 16.47 -14.88
N TYR A 16 -1.04 15.43 -14.36
CA TYR A 16 -0.40 15.42 -13.04
C TYR A 16 1.13 15.29 -13.11
N LEU A 17 1.66 14.79 -14.24
CA LEU A 17 3.07 14.42 -14.39
C LEU A 17 4.06 15.54 -14.06
N HIS A 18 3.80 16.78 -14.50
CA HIS A 18 4.69 17.90 -14.22
C HIS A 18 4.84 18.10 -12.71
N ARG A 19 3.73 18.17 -11.97
CA ARG A 19 3.77 18.32 -10.50
C ARG A 19 4.51 17.15 -9.84
N CYS A 20 4.24 15.93 -10.27
CA CYS A 20 4.89 14.73 -9.76
C CYS A 20 6.41 14.79 -9.97
N LEU A 21 6.85 14.96 -11.21
CA LEU A 21 8.25 14.89 -11.59
C LEU A 21 9.06 16.10 -11.10
N ASP A 22 8.51 17.31 -11.17
CA ASP A 22 9.18 18.52 -10.69
C ASP A 22 9.39 18.47 -9.16
N SER A 23 8.56 17.73 -8.43
CA SER A 23 8.70 17.59 -6.98
C SER A 23 9.90 16.76 -6.53
N VAL A 24 10.46 15.93 -7.41
CA VAL A 24 11.55 15.00 -7.11
C VAL A 24 12.81 15.23 -7.93
N LEU A 25 12.72 15.81 -9.14
CA LEU A 25 13.87 16.07 -10.00
C LEU A 25 14.57 17.38 -9.61
N LEU A 26 15.22 17.34 -8.45
CA LEU A 26 15.97 18.45 -7.87
C LEU A 26 17.43 18.31 -8.25
N GLU A 27 18.03 19.32 -8.90
CA GLU A 27 19.41 19.28 -9.45
C GLU A 27 20.45 18.97 -8.38
N GLU A 28 20.21 19.41 -7.13
CA GLU A 28 21.07 19.13 -5.98
C GLU A 28 21.19 17.64 -5.67
N LEU A 29 20.28 16.81 -6.13
CA LEU A 29 20.24 15.37 -5.90
C LEU A 29 20.79 14.54 -7.05
N ALA A 30 21.38 15.17 -8.09
CA ALA A 30 21.79 14.48 -9.32
C ALA A 30 22.71 13.27 -9.07
N ASP A 31 23.62 13.35 -8.11
CA ASP A 31 24.54 12.26 -7.81
C ASP A 31 23.92 11.14 -6.97
N GLU A 32 22.85 11.43 -6.22
CA GLU A 32 22.27 10.52 -5.22
C GLU A 32 20.94 9.91 -5.64
N LEU A 33 20.23 10.53 -6.58
CA LEU A 33 18.89 10.14 -6.99
C LEU A 33 18.85 9.59 -8.41
N GLU A 34 18.03 8.57 -8.64
CA GLU A 34 17.51 8.23 -9.96
C GLU A 34 15.97 8.15 -9.90
N VAL A 35 15.32 8.67 -10.93
CA VAL A 35 13.87 8.58 -11.13
C VAL A 35 13.59 7.69 -12.33
N ILE A 36 12.91 6.58 -12.12
CA ILE A 36 12.58 5.58 -13.15
C ILE A 36 11.09 5.71 -13.45
N ALA A 37 10.77 6.48 -14.48
CA ALA A 37 9.39 6.57 -14.97
C ALA A 37 9.07 5.39 -15.88
N VAL A 38 8.03 4.66 -15.54
CA VAL A 38 7.58 3.50 -16.32
C VAL A 38 6.26 3.83 -16.98
N ASN A 39 6.30 4.16 -18.28
CA ASN A 39 5.10 4.31 -19.09
C ASN A 39 4.49 2.93 -19.33
N ASP A 40 3.36 2.67 -18.73
CA ASP A 40 2.64 1.39 -18.81
C ASP A 40 1.58 1.43 -19.94
N GLY A 41 2.01 1.83 -21.15
CA GLY A 41 1.16 1.86 -22.33
C GLY A 41 0.12 2.99 -22.31
N SER A 42 0.49 4.20 -21.88
CA SER A 42 -0.41 5.36 -21.90
C SER A 42 -0.86 5.70 -23.33
N THR A 43 -2.10 6.15 -23.45
CA THR A 43 -2.74 6.58 -24.72
C THR A 43 -2.99 8.08 -24.78
N ASP A 44 -2.67 8.82 -23.70
CA ASP A 44 -2.74 10.29 -23.61
C ASP A 44 -1.37 10.94 -23.89
N GLY A 45 -1.18 12.21 -23.55
CA GLY A 45 0.09 12.93 -23.69
C GLY A 45 1.18 12.58 -22.68
N SER A 46 1.04 11.51 -21.86
CA SER A 46 2.03 11.16 -20.85
C SER A 46 3.41 10.82 -21.42
N LEU A 47 3.47 9.97 -22.47
CA LEU A 47 4.75 9.55 -23.05
C LEU A 47 5.59 10.72 -23.65
N PRO A 48 5.03 11.65 -24.42
CA PRO A 48 5.77 12.83 -24.84
C PRO A 48 6.36 13.65 -23.68
N ILE A 49 5.60 13.83 -22.60
CA ILE A 49 6.08 14.52 -21.39
C ILE A 49 7.28 13.78 -20.81
N LEU A 50 7.19 12.46 -20.62
CA LEU A 50 8.30 11.67 -20.06
C LEU A 50 9.57 11.73 -20.92
N ARG A 51 9.45 11.74 -22.25
CA ARG A 51 10.59 11.90 -23.16
C ARG A 51 11.27 13.26 -22.99
N ALA A 52 10.51 14.33 -22.84
CA ALA A 52 11.05 15.66 -22.57
C ALA A 52 11.80 15.72 -21.24
N TYR A 53 11.31 15.04 -20.17
CA TYR A 53 12.04 14.93 -18.91
C TYR A 53 13.33 14.11 -19.04
N GLN A 54 13.32 13.04 -19.82
CA GLN A 54 14.53 12.24 -20.07
C GLN A 54 15.63 13.05 -20.79
N GLU A 55 15.22 13.87 -21.77
CA GLU A 55 16.16 14.78 -22.47
C GLU A 55 16.71 15.86 -21.53
N ARG A 56 15.87 16.39 -20.64
CA ARG A 56 16.25 17.45 -19.69
C ARG A 56 17.14 16.94 -18.54
N TYR A 57 16.91 15.71 -18.05
CA TYR A 57 17.59 15.15 -16.88
C TYR A 57 18.26 13.79 -17.17
N PRO A 58 19.18 13.69 -18.16
CA PRO A 58 19.70 12.41 -18.65
C PRO A 58 20.44 11.58 -17.58
N ASP A 59 21.03 12.24 -16.56
CA ASP A 59 21.80 11.59 -15.49
C ASP A 59 20.94 11.15 -14.29
N MET A 60 19.71 11.64 -14.21
CA MET A 60 18.79 11.36 -13.09
C MET A 60 17.56 10.57 -13.52
N PHE A 61 17.13 10.72 -14.78
CA PHE A 61 15.85 10.23 -15.24
C PHE A 61 16.00 9.07 -16.23
N VAL A 62 15.29 7.99 -15.96
CA VAL A 62 15.26 6.79 -16.82
C VAL A 62 13.81 6.55 -17.24
N LEU A 63 13.56 6.50 -18.54
CA LEU A 63 12.26 6.13 -19.10
C LEU A 63 12.25 4.66 -19.50
N ILE A 64 11.25 3.93 -19.01
CA ILE A 64 10.87 2.60 -19.49
C ILE A 64 9.51 2.74 -20.18
N ASP A 65 9.44 2.44 -21.49
CA ASP A 65 8.21 2.44 -22.27
C ASP A 65 7.81 1.00 -22.56
N LYS A 66 6.61 0.56 -22.13
CA LYS A 66 6.16 -0.84 -22.24
C LYS A 66 4.67 -0.95 -22.50
N GLU A 67 4.23 -2.12 -22.95
CA GLU A 67 2.80 -2.45 -23.04
C GLU A 67 2.15 -2.48 -21.65
N ASN A 68 0.85 -2.10 -21.59
CA ASN A 68 0.11 -2.04 -20.34
C ASN A 68 0.03 -3.41 -19.64
N GLY A 69 0.61 -3.48 -18.47
CA GLY A 69 0.57 -4.63 -17.55
C GLY A 69 -0.04 -4.28 -16.18
N GLY A 70 -0.41 -3.02 -15.96
CA GLY A 70 -0.94 -2.47 -14.72
C GLY A 70 0.16 -2.04 -13.74
N HIS A 71 -0.24 -1.37 -12.66
CA HIS A 71 0.65 -0.76 -11.67
C HIS A 71 1.75 -1.71 -11.17
N GLY A 72 1.39 -2.96 -10.81
CA GLY A 72 2.37 -3.95 -10.34
C GLY A 72 3.44 -4.28 -11.39
N SER A 73 3.06 -4.34 -12.68
CA SER A 73 4.00 -4.57 -13.79
C SER A 73 4.99 -3.42 -13.93
N ALA A 74 4.52 -2.18 -13.80
CA ALA A 74 5.38 -0.99 -13.83
C ALA A 74 6.36 -0.96 -12.64
N VAL A 75 5.89 -1.25 -11.42
CA VAL A 75 6.76 -1.34 -10.24
C VAL A 75 7.80 -2.46 -10.39
N ASN A 76 7.42 -3.63 -10.92
CA ASN A 76 8.34 -4.73 -11.18
C ASN A 76 9.45 -4.33 -12.17
N ALA A 77 9.09 -3.66 -13.27
CA ALA A 77 10.05 -3.17 -14.26
C ALA A 77 11.01 -2.14 -13.64
N GLY A 78 10.47 -1.22 -12.85
CA GLY A 78 11.28 -0.24 -12.11
C GLY A 78 12.25 -0.90 -11.13
N LEU A 79 11.81 -1.91 -10.36
CA LEU A 79 12.66 -2.63 -9.41
C LEU A 79 13.81 -3.38 -10.09
N GLN A 80 13.58 -3.95 -11.27
CA GLN A 80 14.63 -4.59 -12.05
C GLN A 80 15.71 -3.59 -12.47
N ARG A 81 15.31 -2.35 -12.82
CA ARG A 81 16.23 -1.30 -13.32
C ARG A 81 16.93 -0.56 -12.18
N ALA A 82 16.32 -0.48 -10.99
CA ALA A 82 16.78 0.33 -9.87
C ALA A 82 18.22 0.04 -9.47
N SER A 83 19.04 1.10 -9.32
CA SER A 83 20.45 1.04 -8.90
C SER A 83 20.67 1.64 -7.51
N GLY A 84 19.69 2.36 -6.98
CA GLY A 84 19.76 3.01 -5.67
C GLY A 84 19.76 2.01 -4.52
N ARG A 85 20.41 2.39 -3.43
CA ARG A 85 20.40 1.61 -2.18
C ARG A 85 19.00 1.41 -1.65
N TYR A 86 18.16 2.45 -1.73
CA TYR A 86 16.76 2.43 -1.38
C TYR A 86 15.88 2.54 -2.61
N PHE A 87 14.70 1.99 -2.50
CA PHE A 87 13.66 1.95 -3.52
C PHE A 87 12.37 2.53 -2.95
N ARG A 88 11.74 3.44 -3.65
CA ARG A 88 10.47 4.03 -3.28
C ARG A 88 9.57 4.14 -4.51
N VAL A 89 8.26 3.93 -4.33
CA VAL A 89 7.26 4.17 -5.37
C VAL A 89 6.64 5.55 -5.13
N LEU A 90 6.45 6.30 -6.20
CA LEU A 90 5.68 7.54 -6.23
C LEU A 90 4.64 7.42 -7.34
N ASP A 91 3.37 7.40 -6.98
CA ASP A 91 2.28 7.36 -7.94
C ASP A 91 2.26 8.67 -8.76
N SER A 92 2.03 8.55 -10.08
CA SER A 92 2.21 9.66 -11.02
C SER A 92 1.19 10.79 -10.90
N ASP A 93 0.15 10.63 -10.09
CA ASP A 93 -0.81 11.65 -9.70
C ASP A 93 -0.51 12.31 -8.34
N ASP A 94 0.45 11.78 -7.60
CA ASP A 94 0.94 12.27 -6.32
C ASP A 94 2.22 13.11 -6.49
N TRP A 95 2.72 13.68 -5.39
CA TRP A 95 3.98 14.44 -5.39
C TRP A 95 4.67 14.40 -4.03
N PHE A 96 5.93 14.83 -4.01
CA PHE A 96 6.66 15.02 -2.76
C PHE A 96 6.67 16.49 -2.33
N ASP A 97 6.69 16.73 -1.02
CA ASP A 97 7.07 18.01 -0.46
C ASP A 97 8.58 18.19 -0.66
N SER A 98 8.98 19.00 -1.64
CA SER A 98 10.40 19.11 -2.05
C SER A 98 11.34 19.50 -0.91
N PRO A 99 11.01 20.47 -0.01
CA PRO A 99 11.83 20.74 1.17
C PRO A 99 11.95 19.55 2.14
N GLY A 100 10.85 18.82 2.35
CA GLY A 100 10.85 17.59 3.14
C GLY A 100 11.67 16.47 2.47
N PHE A 101 11.59 16.38 1.14
CA PHE A 101 12.35 15.41 0.38
C PHE A 101 13.87 15.67 0.46
N LEU A 102 14.33 16.91 0.32
CA LEU A 102 15.76 17.27 0.51
C LEU A 102 16.26 16.87 1.91
N ARG A 103 15.48 17.20 2.95
CA ARG A 103 15.83 16.79 4.34
C ARG A 103 15.88 15.27 4.49
N THR A 104 14.98 14.55 3.84
CA THR A 104 14.96 13.08 3.87
C THR A 104 16.19 12.51 3.16
N MET A 105 16.56 13.02 2.00
CA MET A 105 17.75 12.58 1.26
C MET A 105 19.04 12.79 2.07
N ALA A 106 19.19 13.95 2.72
CA ALA A 106 20.34 14.23 3.59
C ALA A 106 20.49 13.20 4.74
N ARG A 107 19.37 12.66 5.25
CA ARG A 107 19.40 11.59 6.28
C ARG A 107 19.60 10.20 5.67
N LEU A 108 18.98 9.95 4.52
CA LEU A 108 18.94 8.63 3.87
C LEU A 108 20.33 8.13 3.46
N SER A 109 21.24 9.03 3.10
CA SER A 109 22.62 8.69 2.74
C SER A 109 23.38 7.96 3.86
N ALA A 110 23.09 8.28 5.12
CA ALA A 110 23.67 7.66 6.32
C ALA A 110 22.93 6.40 6.78
N CYS A 111 21.69 6.18 6.34
CA CYS A 111 20.87 5.05 6.77
C CYS A 111 21.35 3.71 6.20
N ARG A 112 21.16 2.63 6.98
CA ARG A 112 21.52 1.24 6.61
C ARG A 112 20.38 0.24 6.90
N GLU A 113 19.30 0.70 7.51
CA GLU A 113 18.13 -0.08 7.90
C GLU A 113 17.42 -0.64 6.66
N ASP A 114 16.64 -1.70 6.84
CA ASP A 114 15.96 -2.40 5.75
C ASP A 114 14.76 -1.61 5.20
N LEU A 115 14.16 -0.78 6.07
CA LEU A 115 13.02 0.06 5.76
C LEU A 115 13.19 1.43 6.40
N ILE A 116 12.92 2.48 5.64
CA ILE A 116 12.79 3.84 6.14
C ILE A 116 11.32 4.23 6.05
N VAL A 117 10.76 4.66 7.16
CA VAL A 117 9.37 5.09 7.29
C VAL A 117 9.31 6.60 7.46
N THR A 118 8.46 7.25 6.69
CA THR A 118 8.18 8.69 6.80
C THR A 118 6.68 8.95 6.93
N PRO A 119 6.24 10.00 7.61
CA PRO A 119 4.87 10.47 7.52
C PRO A 119 4.46 10.81 6.09
N TYR A 120 3.14 10.79 5.84
CA TYR A 120 2.55 11.24 4.59
C TYR A 120 1.27 12.02 4.87
N SER A 121 0.81 12.81 3.88
CA SER A 121 -0.45 13.55 3.96
C SER A 121 -1.39 13.12 2.85
N GLN A 122 -2.68 13.03 3.16
CA GLN A 122 -3.78 12.89 2.20
C GLN A 122 -4.32 14.30 1.87
N GLU A 123 -4.31 14.64 0.59
CA GLU A 123 -4.75 15.95 0.08
C GLU A 123 -6.12 15.80 -0.59
N TYR A 124 -7.17 16.26 0.04
CA TYR A 124 -8.54 16.14 -0.47
C TYR A 124 -8.95 17.33 -1.32
N THR A 125 -9.15 17.10 -2.64
CA THR A 125 -9.42 18.18 -3.61
C THR A 125 -10.76 18.86 -3.47
N TRP A 126 -11.77 18.16 -2.95
CA TRP A 126 -13.15 18.68 -2.90
C TRP A 126 -13.40 19.67 -1.75
N ASN A 127 -12.56 19.70 -0.75
CA ASN A 127 -12.72 20.58 0.41
C ASN A 127 -11.41 21.23 0.89
N GLY A 128 -10.28 20.95 0.22
CA GLY A 128 -8.96 21.45 0.60
C GLY A 128 -8.43 20.93 1.95
N THR A 129 -9.00 19.82 2.45
CA THR A 129 -8.56 19.24 3.73
C THR A 129 -7.28 18.43 3.52
N GLU A 130 -6.32 18.60 4.42
CA GLU A 130 -5.14 17.75 4.59
C GLU A 130 -5.34 16.88 5.83
N ILE A 131 -5.10 15.56 5.68
CA ILE A 131 -5.03 14.61 6.80
C ILE A 131 -3.64 14.02 6.82
N ARG A 132 -2.91 14.27 7.91
CA ARG A 132 -1.56 13.76 8.10
C ARG A 132 -1.57 12.45 8.87
N HIS A 133 -0.76 11.49 8.42
CA HIS A 133 -0.49 10.21 9.06
C HIS A 133 0.92 10.22 9.65
N ASP A 134 1.00 10.49 10.96
CA ASP A 134 2.26 10.82 11.65
C ASP A 134 2.95 9.62 12.30
N TYR A 135 2.31 8.45 12.39
CA TYR A 135 2.82 7.33 13.17
C TYR A 135 3.23 7.76 14.59
N ALA A 136 2.31 8.41 15.32
CA ALA A 136 2.55 9.04 16.61
C ALA A 136 3.17 8.13 17.70
N TYR A 137 3.17 6.82 17.47
CA TYR A 137 3.80 5.83 18.33
C TYR A 137 5.31 5.61 18.05
N LEU A 138 5.88 6.35 17.08
CA LEU A 138 7.29 6.27 16.69
C LEU A 138 8.00 7.60 17.00
N GLU A 139 9.25 7.50 17.49
CA GLU A 139 10.13 8.63 17.76
C GLU A 139 11.00 8.97 16.55
N HIS A 140 11.16 10.28 16.27
CA HIS A 140 11.99 10.76 15.15
C HIS A 140 13.43 10.23 15.21
N ASP A 141 13.94 9.81 14.06
CA ASP A 141 15.32 9.37 13.84
C ASP A 141 15.77 8.18 14.69
N ARG A 142 14.80 7.43 15.20
CA ARG A 142 15.07 6.21 15.97
C ARG A 142 15.00 4.97 15.07
N VAL A 143 15.88 4.03 15.36
CA VAL A 143 15.88 2.69 14.75
C VAL A 143 15.07 1.75 15.63
N TYR A 144 14.23 0.95 14.98
CA TYR A 144 13.36 -0.03 15.61
C TYR A 144 13.55 -1.42 14.98
N THR A 145 13.24 -2.42 15.76
CA THR A 145 12.85 -3.74 15.26
C THR A 145 11.32 -3.86 15.24
N MET A 146 10.78 -4.80 14.48
CA MET A 146 9.32 -5.05 14.48
C MET A 146 8.83 -5.51 15.86
N GLU A 147 9.73 -6.04 16.71
CA GLU A 147 9.43 -6.58 18.03
C GLU A 147 9.18 -5.51 19.09
N GLU A 148 9.78 -4.32 18.92
CA GLU A 148 9.63 -3.21 19.86
C GLU A 148 8.26 -2.54 19.78
N ILE A 149 7.48 -2.82 18.74
CA ILE A 149 6.18 -2.20 18.51
C ILE A 149 5.05 -3.14 18.93
N GLY A 150 4.16 -2.63 19.75
CA GLY A 150 2.96 -3.36 20.20
C GLY A 150 1.83 -3.34 19.17
N TRP A 151 2.06 -3.84 17.97
CA TRP A 151 1.11 -3.81 16.85
C TRP A 151 -0.29 -4.30 17.25
N SER A 152 -1.29 -3.46 17.02
CA SER A 152 -2.68 -3.73 17.40
C SER A 152 -3.67 -3.04 16.46
N GLU A 153 -4.93 -3.48 16.51
CA GLU A 153 -6.03 -2.82 15.77
C GLU A 153 -6.12 -1.34 16.17
N GLY A 154 -6.32 -0.47 15.18
CA GLY A 154 -6.35 0.99 15.33
C GLY A 154 -5.02 1.68 15.05
N MET A 155 -3.92 0.93 14.93
CA MET A 155 -2.63 1.48 14.50
C MET A 155 -2.54 1.53 12.98
N ASP A 156 -1.93 2.59 12.44
CA ASP A 156 -1.59 2.67 11.03
C ASP A 156 -0.48 1.67 10.70
N TYR A 157 -0.62 0.94 9.59
CA TYR A 157 0.45 0.15 9.01
C TYR A 157 1.26 1.00 8.01
N PHE A 158 2.50 0.59 7.72
CA PHE A 158 3.34 1.27 6.75
C PHE A 158 2.81 1.01 5.34
N CYS A 159 2.35 2.06 4.68
CA CYS A 159 1.81 2.00 3.32
C CYS A 159 2.86 2.40 2.28
N LEU A 160 2.52 2.29 1.00
CA LEU A 160 3.37 2.68 -0.11
C LEU A 160 3.87 4.13 0.02
N ALA A 161 2.98 5.05 0.43
CA ALA A 161 3.30 6.46 0.60
C ALA A 161 4.33 6.73 1.72
N SER A 162 4.46 5.84 2.69
CA SER A 162 5.37 6.01 3.83
C SER A 162 6.70 5.27 3.71
N SER A 163 6.81 4.30 2.80
CA SER A 163 7.86 3.29 2.81
C SER A 163 8.94 3.54 1.76
N ALA A 164 10.22 3.56 2.19
CA ALA A 164 11.36 3.41 1.32
C ALA A 164 12.15 2.15 1.74
N TRP A 165 12.19 1.17 0.87
CA TRP A 165 12.77 -0.15 1.13
C TRP A 165 14.22 -0.24 0.69
N ARG A 166 15.06 -0.96 1.41
CA ARG A 166 16.36 -1.38 0.88
C ARG A 166 16.16 -2.22 -0.38
N THR A 167 16.68 -1.74 -1.51
CA THR A 167 16.44 -2.33 -2.85
C THR A 167 16.80 -3.82 -2.89
N GLN A 168 17.93 -4.18 -2.27
CA GLN A 168 18.37 -5.57 -2.24
C GLN A 168 17.41 -6.46 -1.44
N LEU A 169 16.79 -5.96 -0.35
CA LEU A 169 15.79 -6.72 0.40
C LEU A 169 14.56 -7.05 -0.44
N LEU A 170 14.10 -6.11 -1.27
CA LEU A 170 12.98 -6.37 -2.19
C LEU A 170 13.31 -7.46 -3.22
N ARG A 171 14.55 -7.52 -3.67
CA ARG A 171 15.03 -8.58 -4.57
C ARG A 171 15.18 -9.91 -3.84
N ASP A 172 15.78 -9.92 -2.67
CA ASP A 172 16.05 -11.13 -1.86
C ASP A 172 14.75 -11.80 -1.39
N CYS A 173 13.71 -11.00 -1.08
CA CYS A 173 12.39 -11.56 -0.73
C CYS A 173 11.59 -12.03 -1.94
N GLY A 174 12.14 -11.91 -3.15
CA GLY A 174 11.48 -12.33 -4.39
C GLY A 174 10.20 -11.52 -4.67
N LEU A 175 10.21 -10.21 -4.39
CA LEU A 175 9.05 -9.37 -4.66
C LEU A 175 8.73 -9.39 -6.16
N LYS A 176 7.53 -9.91 -6.48
CA LYS A 176 6.97 -9.89 -7.83
C LYS A 176 5.47 -9.63 -7.73
N LEU A 177 5.10 -8.38 -7.97
CA LEU A 177 3.71 -7.94 -7.90
C LEU A 177 2.89 -8.52 -9.06
N PRO A 178 1.62 -8.88 -8.82
CA PRO A 178 0.74 -9.38 -9.88
C PRO A 178 0.45 -8.30 -10.92
N GLU A 179 0.47 -8.70 -12.18
CA GLU A 179 0.15 -7.83 -13.31
C GLU A 179 -1.38 -7.75 -13.53
N LYS A 180 -1.84 -6.66 -14.17
CA LYS A 180 -3.27 -6.38 -14.45
C LYS A 180 -4.13 -6.56 -13.20
N CYS A 181 -3.61 -6.12 -12.05
CA CYS A 181 -4.23 -6.28 -10.74
C CYS A 181 -4.16 -4.97 -9.95
N SER A 182 -5.25 -4.62 -9.27
CA SER A 182 -5.29 -3.52 -8.30
C SER A 182 -4.93 -4.00 -6.90
N TYR A 183 -4.68 -3.07 -5.96
CA TYR A 183 -4.35 -3.34 -4.56
C TYR A 183 -2.99 -4.03 -4.34
N VAL A 184 -2.12 -3.96 -5.34
CA VAL A 184 -0.78 -4.59 -5.30
C VAL A 184 0.17 -3.90 -4.31
N ASP A 185 -0.14 -2.68 -3.90
CA ASP A 185 0.50 -1.92 -2.84
C ASP A 185 0.49 -2.67 -1.50
N MET A 186 -0.58 -3.42 -1.22
CA MET A 186 -0.67 -4.27 -0.03
C MET A 186 0.38 -5.39 -0.05
N GLU A 187 0.62 -6.01 -1.20
CA GLU A 187 1.67 -7.02 -1.34
C GLU A 187 3.07 -6.40 -1.34
N TYR A 188 3.24 -5.23 -1.97
CA TYR A 188 4.48 -4.44 -1.91
C TYR A 188 4.90 -4.15 -0.48
N ASN A 189 3.96 -3.84 0.40
CA ASN A 189 4.25 -3.51 1.80
C ASN A 189 4.35 -4.73 2.73
N LEU A 190 3.64 -5.84 2.45
CA LEU A 190 3.63 -7.00 3.36
C LEU A 190 4.74 -8.00 3.05
N ARG A 191 5.00 -8.29 1.76
CA ARG A 191 5.92 -9.36 1.37
C ARG A 191 7.35 -9.20 1.87
N PRO A 192 7.92 -7.98 1.98
CA PRO A 192 9.26 -7.78 2.53
C PRO A 192 9.35 -7.92 4.06
N ILE A 193 8.25 -7.79 4.78
CA ILE A 193 8.21 -7.72 6.25
C ILE A 193 8.92 -8.88 6.95
N PRO A 194 8.77 -10.16 6.52
CA PRO A 194 9.49 -11.29 7.14
C PRO A 194 11.02 -11.17 7.11
N PHE A 195 11.55 -10.31 6.27
CA PHE A 195 12.99 -10.12 6.04
C PHE A 195 13.55 -8.85 6.70
N VAL A 196 12.68 -8.01 7.26
CA VAL A 196 13.07 -6.77 7.93
C VAL A 196 13.74 -7.08 9.26
N LYS A 197 15.01 -6.68 9.40
CA LYS A 197 15.76 -6.75 10.66
C LYS A 197 15.61 -5.48 11.48
N SER A 198 15.60 -4.32 10.80
CA SER A 198 15.39 -3.03 11.43
C SER A 198 14.75 -2.04 10.46
N PHE A 199 14.03 -1.07 11.03
CA PHE A 199 13.52 0.08 10.30
C PHE A 199 13.83 1.37 11.05
N ARG A 200 13.94 2.48 10.33
CA ARG A 200 14.12 3.82 10.90
C ARG A 200 12.91 4.68 10.60
N PHE A 201 12.44 5.39 11.59
CA PHE A 201 11.41 6.40 11.42
C PHE A 201 12.01 7.80 11.31
N LEU A 202 11.76 8.47 10.21
CA LEU A 202 12.10 9.87 9.99
C LEU A 202 10.81 10.70 10.01
N ASN A 203 10.55 11.43 11.08
CA ASN A 203 9.36 12.28 11.16
C ASN A 203 9.50 13.53 10.26
N ILE A 204 9.64 13.27 8.98
CA ILE A 204 9.71 14.28 7.93
C ILE A 204 8.60 13.93 6.94
N PRO A 205 7.50 14.70 6.88
CA PRO A 205 6.44 14.45 5.91
C PRO A 205 6.95 14.74 4.50
N VAL A 206 6.86 13.74 3.63
CA VAL A 206 7.38 13.83 2.26
C VAL A 206 6.30 13.62 1.23
N TYR A 207 5.52 12.54 1.37
CA TYR A 207 4.57 12.10 0.36
C TYR A 207 3.24 12.84 0.51
N ARG A 208 2.74 13.41 -0.59
CA ARG A 208 1.45 14.07 -0.73
C ARG A 208 0.54 13.20 -1.58
N TYR A 209 -0.39 12.52 -0.94
CA TYR A 209 -1.35 11.61 -1.58
C TYR A 209 -2.59 12.39 -2.04
N PHE A 210 -2.76 12.50 -3.34
CA PHE A 210 -3.83 13.27 -3.96
C PHE A 210 -5.13 12.48 -4.05
N LEU A 211 -6.17 12.95 -3.37
CA LEU A 211 -7.47 12.29 -3.32
C LEU A 211 -8.58 13.15 -3.94
N GLY A 212 -9.49 12.50 -4.69
CA GLY A 212 -10.69 13.16 -5.24
C GLY A 212 -10.71 13.34 -6.75
N ARG A 213 -9.73 12.79 -7.49
CA ARG A 213 -9.86 12.73 -8.93
C ARG A 213 -10.85 11.64 -9.36
N PRO A 214 -11.56 11.81 -10.50
CA PRO A 214 -12.40 10.77 -11.07
C PRO A 214 -11.62 9.47 -11.31
N GLU A 215 -12.27 8.33 -11.12
CA GLU A 215 -11.73 6.99 -11.39
C GLU A 215 -10.51 6.56 -10.53
N GLN A 216 -10.28 7.20 -9.38
CA GLN A 216 -9.28 6.74 -8.43
C GLN A 216 -9.58 5.33 -7.91
N SER A 217 -8.52 4.61 -7.46
CA SER A 217 -8.65 3.27 -6.88
C SER A 217 -9.58 3.23 -5.66
N MET A 218 -9.69 4.32 -4.92
CA MET A 218 -10.55 4.48 -3.74
C MET A 218 -12.01 4.83 -4.07
N ASP A 219 -12.39 5.01 -5.35
CA ASP A 219 -13.79 5.20 -5.73
C ASP A 219 -14.64 3.97 -5.38
N PRO A 220 -15.74 4.13 -4.60
CA PRO A 220 -16.55 2.99 -4.13
C PRO A 220 -17.14 2.14 -5.26
N ALA A 221 -17.47 2.73 -6.42
CA ALA A 221 -18.00 2.00 -7.57
C ALA A 221 -16.90 1.17 -8.23
N ARG A 222 -15.68 1.73 -8.33
CA ARG A 222 -14.51 1.02 -8.82
C ARG A 222 -14.11 -0.11 -7.88
N MET A 223 -14.06 0.13 -6.58
CA MET A 223 -13.77 -0.90 -5.57
C MET A 223 -14.71 -2.10 -5.69
N ARG A 224 -16.02 -1.85 -5.89
CA ARG A 224 -17.01 -2.93 -6.10
C ARG A 224 -16.71 -3.76 -7.34
N ARG A 225 -16.37 -3.12 -8.45
CA ARG A 225 -16.02 -3.83 -9.71
C ARG A 225 -14.74 -4.65 -9.56
N GLN A 226 -13.81 -4.18 -8.74
CA GLN A 226 -12.49 -4.78 -8.53
C GLN A 226 -12.44 -5.78 -7.36
N THR A 227 -13.58 -6.11 -6.75
CA THR A 227 -13.66 -7.09 -5.63
C THR A 227 -12.93 -8.42 -5.93
N PRO A 228 -12.96 -9.00 -7.16
CA PRO A 228 -12.18 -10.20 -7.46
C PRO A 228 -10.66 -9.99 -7.38
N MET A 229 -10.15 -8.82 -7.79
CA MET A 229 -8.72 -8.49 -7.67
C MET A 229 -8.34 -8.30 -6.20
N HIS A 230 -9.21 -7.63 -5.43
CA HIS A 230 -9.04 -7.47 -3.99
C HIS A 230 -8.95 -8.84 -3.27
N GLN A 231 -9.82 -9.79 -3.62
CA GLN A 231 -9.75 -11.16 -3.09
C GLN A 231 -8.46 -11.86 -3.50
N LYS A 232 -8.04 -11.74 -4.76
CA LYS A 232 -6.79 -12.33 -5.25
C LYS A 232 -5.59 -11.85 -4.42
N VAL A 233 -5.49 -10.53 -4.19
CA VAL A 233 -4.39 -9.99 -3.38
C VAL A 233 -4.51 -10.45 -1.93
N LEU A 234 -5.69 -10.41 -1.32
CA LEU A 234 -5.91 -10.92 0.04
C LEU A 234 -5.44 -12.36 0.19
N CYS A 235 -5.78 -13.24 -0.74
CA CYS A 235 -5.31 -14.64 -0.71
C CYS A 235 -3.78 -14.72 -0.79
N ARG A 236 -3.13 -13.92 -1.63
CA ARG A 236 -1.66 -13.87 -1.73
C ARG A 236 -0.99 -13.37 -0.44
N LEU A 237 -1.61 -12.40 0.27
CA LEU A 237 -1.12 -11.96 1.58
C LEU A 237 -1.20 -13.09 2.62
N ILE A 238 -2.33 -13.82 2.63
CA ILE A 238 -2.53 -14.96 3.54
C ILE A 238 -1.58 -16.10 3.21
N ASP A 239 -1.35 -16.39 1.93
CA ASP A 239 -0.35 -17.38 1.49
C ASP A 239 1.06 -16.99 1.96
N CYS A 240 1.46 -15.75 1.74
CA CYS A 240 2.76 -15.23 2.20
C CYS A 240 2.93 -15.39 3.72
N TYR A 241 1.88 -15.07 4.49
CA TYR A 241 1.86 -15.27 5.93
C TYR A 241 1.98 -16.75 6.30
N ALA A 242 1.14 -17.62 5.73
CA ALA A 242 1.13 -19.04 6.04
C ALA A 242 2.47 -19.74 5.72
N GLU A 243 3.15 -19.32 4.65
CA GLU A 243 4.45 -19.86 4.24
C GLU A 243 5.61 -19.41 5.14
N THR A 244 5.42 -18.33 5.91
CA THR A 244 6.49 -17.74 6.74
C THR A 244 6.22 -17.84 8.24
N SER A 245 4.98 -18.07 8.66
CA SER A 245 4.49 -17.92 10.04
C SER A 245 5.32 -18.65 11.09
N ASP A 246 5.80 -19.87 10.80
CA ASP A 246 6.54 -20.71 11.77
C ASP A 246 7.90 -20.10 12.18
N ARG A 247 8.48 -19.24 11.33
CA ARG A 247 9.79 -18.61 11.53
C ARG A 247 9.70 -17.14 11.92
N LEU A 248 8.48 -16.57 11.98
CA LEU A 248 8.30 -15.16 12.32
C LEU A 248 8.46 -14.92 13.82
N GLN A 249 9.16 -13.86 14.16
CA GLN A 249 9.15 -13.32 15.51
C GLN A 249 7.77 -12.75 15.88
N PRO A 250 7.41 -12.69 17.17
CA PRO A 250 6.06 -12.28 17.59
C PRO A 250 5.60 -10.89 17.09
N GLY A 251 6.48 -9.89 17.06
CA GLY A 251 6.14 -8.54 16.57
C GLY A 251 5.91 -8.52 15.07
N THR A 252 6.79 -9.14 14.30
CA THR A 252 6.66 -9.32 12.85
C THR A 252 5.35 -10.05 12.52
N ARG A 253 5.03 -11.11 13.24
CA ARG A 253 3.77 -11.85 13.11
C ARG A 253 2.56 -10.95 13.36
N ARG A 254 2.54 -10.19 14.47
CA ARG A 254 1.45 -9.25 14.79
C ARG A 254 1.26 -8.20 13.69
N TYR A 255 2.34 -7.64 13.16
CA TYR A 255 2.26 -6.66 12.09
C TYR A 255 1.63 -7.22 10.81
N MET A 256 2.07 -8.40 10.36
CA MET A 256 1.48 -9.06 9.18
C MET A 256 0.00 -9.37 9.38
N LEU A 257 -0.37 -9.86 10.57
CA LEU A 257 -1.77 -10.10 10.91
C LEU A 257 -2.60 -8.81 10.93
N LEU A 258 -2.03 -7.69 11.37
CA LEU A 258 -2.68 -6.38 11.34
C LEU A 258 -3.01 -5.96 9.89
N MET A 259 -2.06 -6.06 8.98
CA MET A 259 -2.28 -5.75 7.56
C MET A 259 -3.33 -6.68 6.93
N ILE A 260 -3.25 -7.98 7.20
CA ILE A 260 -4.23 -8.96 6.71
C ILE A 260 -5.61 -8.67 7.29
N TYR A 261 -5.70 -8.28 8.57
CA TYR A 261 -6.97 -7.91 9.22
C TYR A 261 -7.65 -6.74 8.48
N TYR A 262 -6.91 -5.66 8.18
CA TYR A 262 -7.48 -4.52 7.47
C TYR A 262 -7.94 -4.89 6.05
N MET A 263 -7.15 -5.69 5.36
CA MET A 263 -7.50 -6.16 4.02
C MET A 263 -8.74 -7.08 4.06
N LEU A 264 -8.81 -8.03 5.00
CA LEU A 264 -9.94 -8.93 5.18
C LEU A 264 -11.19 -8.17 5.63
N TYR A 265 -11.07 -7.20 6.54
CA TYR A 265 -12.14 -6.34 6.98
C TYR A 265 -12.76 -5.55 5.80
N THR A 266 -11.91 -4.92 4.99
CA THR A 266 -12.33 -4.19 3.79
C THR A 266 -13.02 -5.12 2.80
N HIS A 267 -12.47 -6.30 2.54
CA HIS A 267 -13.06 -7.29 1.62
C HIS A 267 -14.44 -7.76 2.08
N CYS A 268 -14.57 -8.06 3.36
CA CYS A 268 -15.86 -8.43 3.94
C CYS A 268 -16.90 -7.31 3.82
N ASN A 269 -16.48 -6.05 4.00
CA ASN A 269 -17.39 -4.91 3.83
C ASN A 269 -17.83 -4.73 2.37
N LEU A 270 -16.91 -4.86 1.42
CA LEU A 270 -17.26 -4.83 -0.01
C LEU A 270 -18.30 -5.89 -0.38
N LEU A 271 -18.17 -7.10 0.13
CA LEU A 271 -19.10 -8.19 -0.12
C LEU A 271 -20.41 -8.03 0.66
N CYS A 272 -20.36 -7.74 1.97
CA CYS A 272 -21.55 -7.70 2.83
C CYS A 272 -22.39 -6.43 2.63
N ILE A 273 -21.77 -5.28 2.37
CA ILE A 273 -22.45 -3.98 2.40
C ILE A 273 -22.69 -3.47 0.98
N GLU A 274 -21.67 -3.54 0.15
CA GLU A 274 -21.67 -2.90 -1.16
C GLU A 274 -22.15 -3.82 -2.29
N SER A 275 -22.19 -5.14 -2.10
CA SER A 275 -22.66 -6.07 -3.12
C SER A 275 -24.16 -5.90 -3.42
N GLN A 276 -24.47 -5.85 -4.72
CA GLN A 276 -25.86 -5.83 -5.19
C GLN A 276 -26.52 -7.22 -5.13
N ASN A 277 -25.74 -8.30 -5.27
CA ASN A 277 -26.21 -9.68 -5.22
C ASN A 277 -25.76 -10.36 -3.91
N ARG A 278 -26.57 -10.24 -2.88
CA ARG A 278 -26.28 -10.78 -1.54
C ARG A 278 -26.10 -12.29 -1.51
N ARG A 279 -26.91 -13.05 -2.26
CA ARG A 279 -26.80 -14.52 -2.29
C ARG A 279 -25.43 -14.95 -2.84
N ARG A 280 -24.95 -14.25 -3.86
CA ARG A 280 -23.61 -14.48 -4.42
C ARG A 280 -22.54 -14.09 -3.41
N ALA A 281 -22.62 -12.90 -2.84
CA ALA A 281 -21.67 -12.39 -1.85
C ALA A 281 -21.48 -13.34 -0.66
N PHE A 282 -22.58 -13.90 -0.13
CA PHE A 282 -22.49 -14.85 0.99
C PHE A 282 -21.86 -16.20 0.61
N ARG A 283 -22.07 -16.66 -0.61
CA ARG A 283 -21.36 -17.85 -1.10
C ARG A 283 -19.87 -17.59 -1.22
N GLU A 284 -19.51 -16.41 -1.74
CA GLU A 284 -18.11 -15.98 -1.87
C GLU A 284 -17.42 -15.83 -0.49
N ILE A 285 -18.10 -15.19 0.48
CA ILE A 285 -17.59 -15.07 1.85
C ILE A 285 -17.40 -16.44 2.50
N ARG A 286 -18.37 -17.35 2.35
CA ARG A 286 -18.25 -18.71 2.89
C ARG A 286 -17.07 -19.46 2.28
N ALA A 287 -16.97 -19.44 0.96
CA ALA A 287 -15.88 -20.10 0.25
C ALA A 287 -14.50 -19.56 0.66
N LEU A 288 -14.40 -18.21 0.79
CA LEU A 288 -13.19 -17.57 1.27
C LEU A 288 -12.88 -17.97 2.72
N ASP A 289 -13.87 -17.97 3.59
CA ASP A 289 -13.68 -18.30 5.02
C ASP A 289 -13.32 -19.77 5.24
N ASP A 290 -13.91 -20.69 4.46
CA ASP A 290 -13.52 -22.10 4.46
C ASP A 290 -12.08 -22.26 3.98
N TRP A 291 -11.68 -21.57 2.90
CA TRP A 291 -10.31 -21.57 2.38
C TRP A 291 -9.31 -21.00 3.41
N ILE A 292 -9.65 -19.88 4.09
CA ILE A 292 -8.81 -19.29 5.13
C ILE A 292 -8.60 -20.28 6.28
N ARG A 293 -9.67 -20.97 6.72
CA ARG A 293 -9.58 -21.97 7.80
C ARG A 293 -8.58 -23.07 7.49
N ASP A 294 -8.62 -23.56 6.24
CA ASP A 294 -7.77 -24.66 5.82
C ASP A 294 -6.33 -24.19 5.55
N ARG A 295 -6.14 -22.92 5.18
CA ARG A 295 -4.82 -22.32 4.85
C ARG A 295 -4.08 -21.77 6.07
N SER A 296 -4.79 -21.07 6.97
CA SER A 296 -4.19 -20.46 8.17
C SER A 296 -5.22 -20.37 9.30
N PRO A 297 -5.17 -21.31 10.27
CA PRO A 297 -6.04 -21.28 11.45
C PRO A 297 -5.95 -19.97 12.23
N GLU A 298 -4.78 -19.32 12.25
CA GLU A 298 -4.57 -18.06 12.95
C GLU A 298 -5.28 -16.89 12.27
N VAL A 299 -5.19 -16.78 10.93
CA VAL A 299 -5.96 -15.78 10.16
C VAL A 299 -7.47 -16.07 10.25
N TYR A 300 -7.86 -17.35 10.27
CA TYR A 300 -9.25 -17.72 10.50
C TYR A 300 -9.75 -17.24 11.87
N ALA A 301 -8.97 -17.44 12.92
CA ALA A 301 -9.30 -16.93 14.26
C ALA A 301 -9.42 -15.41 14.28
N LEU A 302 -8.49 -14.71 13.61
CA LEU A 302 -8.51 -13.26 13.44
C LEU A 302 -9.79 -12.76 12.76
N GLY A 303 -10.28 -13.47 11.73
CA GLY A 303 -11.57 -13.20 11.07
C GLY A 303 -12.76 -13.20 12.03
N GLY A 304 -12.68 -13.91 13.16
CA GLY A 304 -13.70 -13.90 14.23
C GLY A 304 -13.88 -12.53 14.90
N ARG A 305 -12.94 -11.62 14.78
CA ARG A 305 -13.05 -10.23 15.25
C ARG A 305 -13.86 -9.36 14.29
N ILE A 306 -13.98 -9.75 13.03
CA ILE A 306 -14.73 -9.01 12.00
C ILE A 306 -16.23 -9.30 12.18
N PRO A 307 -17.09 -8.27 12.43
CA PRO A 307 -18.49 -8.47 12.77
C PRO A 307 -19.27 -9.31 11.76
N CYS A 308 -19.10 -9.05 10.46
CA CYS A 308 -19.83 -9.78 9.42
C CYS A 308 -19.43 -11.27 9.36
N LEU A 309 -18.14 -11.62 9.48
CA LEU A 309 -17.68 -13.01 9.54
C LEU A 309 -18.14 -13.71 10.81
N ARG A 310 -17.99 -13.05 11.96
CA ARG A 310 -18.45 -13.58 13.26
C ARG A 310 -19.93 -13.94 13.25
N ILE A 311 -20.77 -13.05 12.72
CA ILE A 311 -22.21 -13.28 12.61
C ILE A 311 -22.50 -14.39 11.60
N SER A 312 -21.84 -14.37 10.42
CA SER A 312 -22.00 -15.38 9.39
C SER A 312 -21.67 -16.80 9.90
N ARG A 313 -20.56 -16.94 10.62
CA ARG A 313 -20.15 -18.21 11.24
C ARG A 313 -21.17 -18.71 12.27
N ARG A 314 -21.66 -17.82 13.16
CA ARG A 314 -22.68 -18.16 14.19
C ARG A 314 -24.00 -18.62 13.57
N LEU A 315 -24.39 -18.04 12.45
CA LEU A 315 -25.63 -18.38 11.75
C LEU A 315 -25.47 -19.49 10.71
N GLY A 316 -24.28 -20.15 10.66
CA GLY A 316 -23.98 -21.20 9.70
C GLY A 316 -24.14 -20.73 8.24
N TYR A 317 -23.92 -19.45 7.96
CA TYR A 317 -24.11 -18.77 6.67
C TYR A 317 -25.54 -18.86 6.09
N ARG A 318 -26.53 -19.29 6.91
CA ARG A 318 -27.90 -19.55 6.43
C ARG A 318 -28.81 -18.33 6.42
N ASN A 319 -28.61 -17.36 7.34
CA ASN A 319 -29.58 -16.29 7.61
C ASN A 319 -29.02 -14.87 7.45
N VAL A 320 -27.82 -14.69 6.95
CA VAL A 320 -27.25 -13.33 6.77
C VAL A 320 -27.95 -12.56 5.64
N LEU A 321 -28.80 -13.22 4.88
CA LEU A 321 -29.71 -12.61 3.89
C LEU A 321 -30.73 -11.62 4.53
N LEU A 322 -30.93 -11.68 5.83
CA LEU A 322 -31.90 -10.85 6.57
C LEU A 322 -31.31 -9.57 7.14
N LEU A 323 -29.98 -9.41 7.15
CA LEU A 323 -29.39 -8.14 7.56
C LEU A 323 -29.66 -7.10 6.47
N ASP A 324 -30.59 -6.20 6.76
CA ASP A 324 -30.81 -5.02 5.93
C ASP A 324 -29.47 -4.27 5.75
N ARG A 325 -29.26 -3.66 4.57
CA ARG A 325 -28.12 -2.80 4.28
C ARG A 325 -27.90 -1.75 5.37
N ARG A 326 -28.99 -1.24 5.96
CA ARG A 326 -28.97 -0.26 7.06
C ARG A 326 -28.38 -0.87 8.34
N ALA A 327 -28.78 -2.08 8.70
CA ALA A 327 -28.26 -2.79 9.87
C ALA A 327 -26.79 -3.15 9.70
N ALA A 328 -26.36 -3.59 8.52
CA ALA A 328 -24.95 -3.88 8.22
C ALA A 328 -24.09 -2.62 8.28
N ARG A 329 -24.53 -1.48 7.72
CA ARG A 329 -23.84 -0.19 7.83
C ARG A 329 -23.77 0.31 9.27
N LEU A 330 -24.85 0.16 10.04
CA LEU A 330 -24.89 0.53 11.46
C LEU A 330 -23.88 -0.28 12.28
N LEU A 331 -23.78 -1.60 12.04
CA LEU A 331 -22.81 -2.47 12.71
C LEU A 331 -21.35 -2.08 12.39
N VAL A 332 -21.07 -1.72 11.14
CA VAL A 332 -19.72 -1.23 10.74
C VAL A 332 -19.44 0.13 11.39
N GLN A 333 -20.39 1.05 11.39
CA GLN A 333 -20.23 2.36 12.03
C GLN A 333 -20.05 2.25 13.55
N LEU A 334 -20.73 1.33 14.20
CA LEU A 334 -20.58 1.07 15.63
C LEU A 334 -19.21 0.44 15.96
N HIS A 335 -18.67 -0.37 15.05
CA HIS A 335 -17.36 -0.98 15.22
C HIS A 335 -16.25 0.05 14.99
N SER A 336 -16.33 0.89 13.96
CA SER A 336 -15.38 1.98 13.70
C SER A 336 -15.37 3.03 14.83
N ARG A 337 -16.53 3.34 15.43
CA ARG A 337 -16.63 4.24 16.59
C ARG A 337 -16.04 3.63 17.88
N LYS A 338 -16.05 2.32 18.05
CA LYS A 338 -15.41 1.65 19.20
C LYS A 338 -13.88 1.65 19.06
N GLY A 339 -13.35 1.48 17.84
CA GLY A 339 -11.92 1.62 17.58
C GLY A 339 -11.40 3.06 17.82
N ALA A 340 -12.18 4.06 17.42
CA ALA A 340 -11.85 5.48 17.65
C ALA A 340 -11.98 5.94 19.12
N LYS A 341 -12.73 5.20 19.97
CA LYS A 341 -12.88 5.49 21.42
C LYS A 341 -11.90 4.73 22.32
N ALA A 342 -11.08 3.85 21.77
CA ALA A 342 -10.06 3.11 22.52
C ALA A 342 -8.69 3.83 22.51
N MET A 343 -8.65 5.10 22.14
CA MET A 343 -7.49 5.96 22.40
C MET A 343 -7.83 6.90 23.59
N PRO A 344 -7.08 6.82 24.70
CA PRO A 344 -6.99 7.92 25.62
C PRO A 344 -6.14 9.04 25.01
#